data_606565afeb08c4ea12bae91f37a0b6bf
#
_entry.id   606565afeb08c4ea12bae91f37a0b6bf
#
_cell.length_a   1.000
_cell.length_b   1.000
_cell.length_c   1.000
_cell.angle_alpha   90.00
_cell.angle_beta   90.00
_cell.angle_gamma   90.00
#
_symmetry.space_group_name_H-M   'P 1'
#
loop_
_entity.id
_entity.type
_entity.pdbx_description
1 polymer ?
#
loop_
_entity_poly.entity_id
_entity_poly.type
_entity_poly.pdbx_seq_one_letter_code
_entity_poly.pdbx_strand_id
1 'polypeptide(L)'
;MDAGVMGNGTRSDVAVPARTTSAQGTGWALRSAAAADLEVLVELRATVMRADLERLGRYDEHRVRQRLRDSFSEQYTSIIMVDREIAGCVTVRPAEGRQWLEHFYLAPHHQGRGLGSAVLRTVLGRTDAQGMTVGLNVLQGSAARRLYERHGFVVEAQDPVDVFMVRPPG
;
A
#
# COMPACT_ATOMS: atom_id res chain seq x y z
N MET A 1 1.92 -44.18 41.60
CA MET A 1 2.28 -44.54 40.22
C MET A 1 1.18 -44.00 39.34
N ASP A 2 1.34 -42.79 38.92
CA ASP A 2 0.31 -42.16 38.14
C ASP A 2 0.96 -41.37 37.01
N ALA A 3 0.63 -41.78 35.81
CA ALA A 3 1.21 -41.19 34.60
C ALA A 3 0.35 -39.99 34.18
N GLY A 4 0.85 -38.81 34.40
CA GLY A 4 0.22 -37.58 33.98
C GLY A 4 0.27 -37.46 32.46
N VAL A 5 -0.92 -37.44 31.84
CA VAL A 5 -1.10 -37.14 30.42
C VAL A 5 -0.94 -35.65 30.20
N MET A 6 0.11 -35.26 29.50
CA MET A 6 0.27 -33.90 28.99
C MET A 6 -0.67 -33.70 27.82
N GLY A 7 -1.67 -32.86 28.01
CA GLY A 7 -2.50 -32.37 26.92
C GLY A 7 -1.77 -31.42 26.01
N ASN A 8 -1.59 -31.84 24.80
CA ASN A 8 -0.99 -31.04 23.71
C ASN A 8 -2.06 -30.07 23.21
N GLY A 9 -2.00 -28.83 23.71
CA GLY A 9 -2.86 -27.75 23.26
C GLY A 9 -2.43 -27.26 21.89
N THR A 10 -3.01 -27.80 20.86
CA THR A 10 -2.89 -27.27 19.50
C THR A 10 -3.57 -25.90 19.47
N ARG A 11 -2.78 -24.85 19.47
CA ARG A 11 -3.29 -23.53 19.10
C ARG A 11 -3.64 -23.58 17.62
N SER A 12 -4.92 -23.68 17.33
CA SER A 12 -5.43 -23.43 16.00
C SER A 12 -5.21 -21.96 15.69
N ASP A 13 -4.25 -21.68 14.85
CA ASP A 13 -4.09 -20.40 14.19
C ASP A 13 -5.29 -20.24 13.27
N VAL A 14 -6.34 -19.62 13.79
CA VAL A 14 -7.49 -19.24 12.99
C VAL A 14 -7.02 -18.04 12.16
N ALA A 15 -6.62 -18.31 10.93
CA ALA A 15 -6.44 -17.27 9.93
C ALA A 15 -7.77 -16.51 9.83
N VAL A 16 -7.79 -15.29 10.33
CA VAL A 16 -8.92 -14.38 10.16
C VAL A 16 -9.06 -14.13 8.66
N PRO A 17 -10.15 -14.51 8.01
CA PRO A 17 -10.33 -14.22 6.60
C PRO A 17 -10.28 -12.70 6.41
N ALA A 18 -9.45 -12.26 5.47
CA ALA A 18 -9.38 -10.87 5.08
C ALA A 18 -10.80 -10.42 4.70
N ARG A 19 -11.39 -9.57 5.54
CA ARG A 19 -12.71 -9.04 5.25
C ARG A 19 -12.59 -8.18 4.00
N THR A 20 -13.22 -8.61 2.94
CA THR A 20 -13.44 -7.81 1.74
C THR A 20 -14.33 -6.64 2.15
N THR A 21 -13.74 -5.50 2.41
CA THR A 21 -14.52 -4.31 2.73
C THR A 21 -14.97 -3.70 1.42
N SER A 22 -16.16 -4.09 0.96
CA SER A 22 -16.84 -3.39 -0.11
C SER A 22 -17.33 -2.05 0.42
N ALA A 23 -16.81 -0.96 -0.06
CA ALA A 23 -17.43 0.35 0.16
C ALA A 23 -18.74 0.35 -0.63
N GLN A 24 -19.87 0.49 0.08
CA GLN A 24 -21.18 0.52 -0.56
C GLN A 24 -21.25 1.65 -1.59
N GLY A 25 -21.54 1.30 -2.84
CA GLY A 25 -21.85 2.25 -3.91
C GLY A 25 -20.74 2.60 -4.89
N THR A 26 -19.49 2.08 -4.75
CA THR A 26 -18.36 2.48 -5.62
C THR A 26 -17.84 1.37 -6.53
N GLY A 27 -18.26 0.12 -6.39
CA GLY A 27 -17.82 -1.02 -7.21
C GLY A 27 -16.34 -1.39 -7.04
N TRP A 28 -15.67 -0.97 -5.98
CA TRP A 28 -14.28 -1.31 -5.69
C TRP A 28 -14.12 -2.12 -4.39
N ALA A 29 -13.05 -2.88 -4.32
CA ALA A 29 -12.73 -3.68 -3.13
C ALA A 29 -11.22 -3.84 -2.96
N LEU A 30 -10.78 -4.17 -1.76
CA LEU A 30 -9.41 -4.61 -1.46
C LEU A 30 -9.39 -6.12 -1.23
N ARG A 31 -8.39 -6.79 -1.78
CA ARG A 31 -8.06 -8.18 -1.44
C ARG A 31 -6.57 -8.33 -1.13
N SER A 32 -6.21 -9.37 -0.42
CA SER A 32 -4.80 -9.70 -0.18
C SER A 32 -4.08 -10.00 -1.49
N ALA A 33 -2.83 -9.55 -1.60
CA ALA A 33 -1.98 -9.89 -2.72
C ALA A 33 -1.54 -11.37 -2.67
N ALA A 34 -1.29 -11.92 -3.84
CA ALA A 34 -0.71 -13.24 -4.01
C ALA A 34 0.52 -13.15 -4.92
N ALA A 35 1.38 -14.17 -4.91
CA ALA A 35 2.59 -14.20 -5.73
C ALA A 35 2.29 -14.00 -7.23
N ALA A 36 1.16 -14.51 -7.71
CA ALA A 36 0.71 -14.36 -9.10
C ALA A 36 0.41 -12.92 -9.50
N ASP A 37 0.20 -12.02 -8.55
CA ASP A 37 -0.07 -10.61 -8.83
C ASP A 37 1.19 -9.79 -9.13
N LEU A 38 2.36 -10.29 -8.73
CA LEU A 38 3.62 -9.52 -8.74
C LEU A 38 3.92 -8.87 -10.10
N GLU A 39 3.93 -9.64 -11.18
CA GLU A 39 4.35 -9.12 -12.48
C GLU A 39 3.36 -8.08 -13.04
N VAL A 40 2.07 -8.20 -12.74
CA VAL A 40 1.07 -7.17 -13.09
C VAL A 40 1.37 -5.87 -12.34
N LEU A 41 1.70 -5.94 -11.07
CA LEU A 41 2.04 -4.77 -10.25
C LEU A 41 3.38 -4.15 -10.66
N VAL A 42 4.34 -4.97 -11.08
CA VAL A 42 5.65 -4.52 -11.59
C VAL A 42 5.45 -3.63 -12.83
N GLU A 43 4.64 -4.08 -13.79
CA GLU A 43 4.34 -3.30 -15.00
C GLU A 43 3.51 -2.06 -14.67
N LEU A 44 2.58 -2.15 -13.74
CA LEU A 44 1.81 -0.99 -13.26
C LEU A 44 2.73 0.08 -12.67
N ARG A 45 3.67 -0.32 -11.82
CA ARG A 45 4.66 0.60 -11.24
C ARG A 45 5.48 1.31 -12.32
N ALA A 46 5.98 0.56 -13.29
CA ALA A 46 6.75 1.11 -14.40
C ALA A 46 5.94 2.17 -15.18
N THR A 47 4.68 1.88 -15.45
CA THR A 47 3.77 2.81 -16.15
C THR A 47 3.49 4.07 -15.33
N VAL A 48 3.11 3.91 -14.06
CA VAL A 48 2.69 5.03 -13.21
C VAL A 48 3.85 5.93 -12.80
N MET A 49 5.03 5.36 -12.56
CA MET A 49 6.20 6.10 -12.09
C MET A 49 7.01 6.76 -13.20
N ARG A 50 6.77 6.40 -14.46
CA ARG A 50 7.62 6.79 -15.59
C ARG A 50 7.78 8.31 -15.74
N ALA A 51 6.70 9.04 -15.80
CA ALA A 51 6.73 10.48 -16.04
C ALA A 51 7.51 11.23 -14.95
N ASP A 52 7.27 10.91 -13.68
CA ASP A 52 7.96 11.54 -12.56
C ASP A 52 9.45 11.19 -12.53
N LEU A 53 9.78 9.91 -12.76
CA LEU A 53 11.19 9.47 -12.80
C LEU A 53 11.94 10.05 -13.99
N GLU A 54 11.33 10.15 -15.17
CA GLU A 54 11.93 10.80 -16.34
C GLU A 54 12.21 12.28 -16.07
N ARG A 55 11.23 13.00 -15.50
CA ARG A 55 11.37 14.42 -15.14
C ARG A 55 12.55 14.64 -14.18
N LEU A 56 12.76 13.72 -13.24
CA LEU A 56 13.86 13.77 -12.27
C LEU A 56 15.17 13.20 -12.78
N GLY A 57 15.23 12.72 -14.04
CA GLY A 57 16.41 12.08 -14.60
C GLY A 57 16.77 10.75 -13.96
N ARG A 58 15.78 10.03 -13.40
CA ARG A 58 15.96 8.80 -12.62
C ARG A 58 15.24 7.58 -13.20
N TYR A 59 14.66 7.68 -14.39
CA TYR A 59 13.99 6.55 -15.01
C TYR A 59 15.01 5.53 -15.53
N ASP A 60 14.83 4.27 -15.10
CA ASP A 60 15.57 3.10 -15.57
C ASP A 60 14.59 1.95 -15.65
N GLU A 61 14.41 1.37 -16.83
CA GLU A 61 13.40 0.32 -17.09
C GLU A 61 13.58 -0.92 -16.23
N HIS A 62 14.80 -1.31 -15.99
CA HIS A 62 15.08 -2.48 -15.14
C HIS A 62 14.88 -2.15 -13.66
N ARG A 63 15.43 -1.04 -13.19
CA ARG A 63 15.40 -0.65 -11.78
C ARG A 63 14.00 -0.35 -11.29
N VAL A 64 13.16 0.32 -12.08
CA VAL A 64 11.77 0.63 -11.69
C VAL A 64 10.96 -0.63 -11.44
N ARG A 65 11.21 -1.69 -12.19
CA ARG A 65 10.56 -2.99 -12.02
C ARG A 65 11.17 -3.80 -10.89
N GLN A 66 12.49 -3.88 -10.85
CA GLN A 66 13.21 -4.67 -9.85
C GLN A 66 12.97 -4.19 -8.43
N ARG A 67 12.81 -2.89 -8.23
CA ARG A 67 12.52 -2.32 -6.91
C ARG A 67 11.23 -2.88 -6.28
N LEU A 68 10.19 -3.09 -7.07
CA LEU A 68 8.98 -3.74 -6.56
C LEU A 68 9.21 -5.23 -6.32
N ARG A 69 9.91 -5.93 -7.21
CA ARG A 69 10.24 -7.35 -7.02
C ARG A 69 11.01 -7.58 -5.73
N ASP A 70 11.97 -6.71 -5.41
CA ASP A 70 12.81 -6.83 -4.21
C ASP A 70 12.06 -6.56 -2.91
N SER A 71 11.01 -5.73 -2.94
CA SER A 71 10.28 -5.29 -1.75
C SER A 71 8.85 -5.83 -1.65
N PHE A 72 8.42 -6.66 -2.61
CA PHE A 72 7.06 -7.20 -2.62
C PHE A 72 6.78 -8.07 -1.41
N SER A 73 5.66 -7.80 -0.75
CA SER A 73 5.16 -8.58 0.38
C SER A 73 3.69 -8.91 0.18
N GLU A 74 3.37 -10.19 0.07
CA GLU A 74 1.99 -10.66 0.01
C GLU A 74 1.23 -10.30 1.28
N GLN A 75 1.90 -10.37 2.43
CA GLN A 75 1.29 -10.12 3.74
C GLN A 75 0.83 -8.66 3.90
N TYR A 76 1.59 -7.70 3.38
CA TYR A 76 1.35 -6.28 3.62
C TYR A 76 0.79 -5.54 2.40
N THR A 77 0.62 -6.22 1.28
CA THR A 77 0.10 -5.63 0.05
C THR A 77 -1.36 -6.02 -0.16
N SER A 78 -2.18 -5.01 -0.45
CA SER A 78 -3.57 -5.18 -0.87
C SER A 78 -3.70 -4.83 -2.35
N ILE A 79 -4.46 -5.64 -3.05
CA ILE A 79 -4.83 -5.39 -4.45
C ILE A 79 -6.13 -4.60 -4.47
N ILE A 80 -6.15 -3.52 -5.24
CA ILE A 80 -7.33 -2.71 -5.46
C ILE A 80 -8.07 -3.26 -6.68
N MET A 81 -9.28 -3.75 -6.46
CA MET A 81 -10.12 -4.35 -7.50
C MET A 81 -11.25 -3.40 -7.87
N VAL A 82 -11.48 -3.24 -9.17
CA VAL A 82 -12.64 -2.52 -9.73
C VAL A 82 -13.24 -3.41 -10.81
N ASP A 83 -14.52 -3.72 -10.72
CA ASP A 83 -15.24 -4.55 -11.68
C ASP A 83 -14.51 -5.86 -12.02
N ARG A 84 -13.96 -6.53 -11.01
CA ARG A 84 -13.18 -7.78 -11.10
C ARG A 84 -11.82 -7.65 -11.81
N GLU A 85 -11.39 -6.44 -12.09
CA GLU A 85 -10.06 -6.16 -12.65
C GLU A 85 -9.12 -5.57 -11.59
N ILE A 86 -7.83 -5.81 -11.74
CA ILE A 86 -6.80 -5.16 -10.91
C ILE A 86 -6.69 -3.70 -11.33
N ALA A 87 -7.13 -2.80 -10.47
CA ALA A 87 -7.01 -1.35 -10.66
C ALA A 87 -5.73 -0.78 -10.09
N GLY A 88 -5.12 -1.46 -9.13
CA GLY A 88 -3.91 -1.00 -8.48
C GLY A 88 -3.53 -1.81 -7.25
N CYS A 89 -2.67 -1.24 -6.44
CA CYS A 89 -2.22 -1.84 -5.18
C CYS A 89 -1.90 -0.78 -4.14
N VAL A 90 -1.79 -1.21 -2.90
CA VAL A 90 -1.27 -0.41 -1.78
C VAL A 90 -0.59 -1.33 -0.78
N THR A 91 0.59 -0.94 -0.32
CA THR A 91 1.33 -1.67 0.70
C THR A 91 1.41 -0.83 1.97
N VAL A 92 1.07 -1.43 3.10
CA VAL A 92 1.25 -0.84 4.43
C VAL A 92 1.95 -1.86 5.30
N ARG A 93 3.16 -1.55 5.74
CA ARG A 93 4.00 -2.46 6.55
C ARG A 93 4.55 -1.79 7.79
N PRO A 94 4.84 -2.56 8.85
CA PRO A 94 5.53 -2.02 10.02
C PRO A 94 6.95 -1.58 9.68
N ALA A 95 7.37 -0.44 10.20
CA ALA A 95 8.73 0.06 10.06
C ALA A 95 9.10 0.99 11.23
N GLU A 96 10.05 0.59 12.06
CA GLU A 96 10.63 1.43 13.12
C GLU A 96 9.61 2.17 14.00
N GLY A 97 8.63 1.45 14.54
CA GLY A 97 7.63 1.99 15.45
C GLY A 97 6.49 2.77 14.80
N ARG A 98 6.43 2.79 13.47
CA ARG A 98 5.34 3.37 12.68
C ARG A 98 4.88 2.39 11.60
N GLN A 99 3.83 2.74 10.89
CA GLN A 99 3.45 2.09 9.64
C GLN A 99 4.07 2.85 8.46
N TRP A 100 4.49 2.11 7.45
CA TRP A 100 5.05 2.67 6.22
C TRP A 100 4.12 2.35 5.06
N LEU A 101 3.63 3.39 4.38
CA LEU A 101 2.80 3.29 3.20
C LEU A 101 3.70 3.41 1.97
N GLU A 102 3.66 2.41 1.11
CA GLU A 102 4.46 2.36 -0.11
C GLU A 102 3.72 1.64 -1.22
N HIS A 103 4.27 1.67 -2.44
CA HIS A 103 3.69 0.98 -3.60
C HIS A 103 2.18 1.21 -3.73
N PHE A 104 1.79 2.47 -3.63
CA PHE A 104 0.41 2.89 -3.85
C PHE A 104 0.26 3.38 -5.28
N TYR A 105 -0.26 2.53 -6.13
CA TYR A 105 -0.41 2.76 -7.56
C TYR A 105 -1.82 2.49 -8.02
N LEU A 106 -2.34 3.36 -8.90
CA LEU A 106 -3.57 3.14 -9.64
C LEU A 106 -3.27 3.16 -11.13
N ALA A 107 -3.87 2.23 -11.88
CA ALA A 107 -3.81 2.26 -13.32
C ALA A 107 -4.33 3.61 -13.86
N PRO A 108 -3.73 4.15 -14.95
CA PRO A 108 -4.09 5.49 -15.43
C PRO A 108 -5.57 5.72 -15.66
N HIS A 109 -6.30 4.72 -16.20
CA HIS A 109 -7.74 4.82 -16.44
C HIS A 109 -8.61 4.78 -15.19
N HIS A 110 -8.03 4.46 -14.04
CA HIS A 110 -8.71 4.53 -12.73
C HIS A 110 -8.33 5.78 -11.92
N GLN A 111 -7.44 6.60 -12.42
CA GLN A 111 -7.06 7.87 -11.79
C GLN A 111 -8.09 8.98 -12.06
N GLY A 112 -8.11 9.98 -11.16
CA GLY A 112 -8.98 11.15 -11.33
C GLY A 112 -10.48 10.91 -11.07
N ARG A 113 -10.84 9.80 -10.41
CA ARG A 113 -12.24 9.42 -10.10
C ARG A 113 -12.53 9.28 -8.61
N GLY A 114 -11.63 9.75 -7.76
CA GLY A 114 -11.78 9.66 -6.31
C GLY A 114 -11.43 8.30 -5.69
N LEU A 115 -11.02 7.32 -6.48
CA LEU A 115 -10.66 5.99 -5.99
C LEU A 115 -9.44 6.03 -5.06
N GLY A 116 -8.40 6.79 -5.40
CA GLY A 116 -7.21 6.96 -4.56
C GLY A 116 -7.56 7.50 -3.17
N SER A 117 -8.42 8.51 -3.10
CA SER A 117 -8.92 9.05 -1.83
C SER A 117 -9.72 8.02 -1.03
N ALA A 118 -10.59 7.25 -1.69
CA ALA A 118 -11.41 6.22 -1.03
C ALA A 118 -10.54 5.11 -0.44
N VAL A 119 -9.56 4.62 -1.21
CA VAL A 119 -8.61 3.60 -0.75
C VAL A 119 -7.79 4.14 0.42
N LEU A 120 -7.26 5.35 0.31
CA LEU A 120 -6.42 5.94 1.35
C LEU A 120 -7.20 6.15 2.65
N ARG A 121 -8.45 6.62 2.60
CA ARG A 121 -9.32 6.70 3.79
C ARG A 121 -9.50 5.36 4.48
N THR A 122 -9.73 4.30 3.71
CA THR A 122 -9.89 2.95 4.25
C THR A 122 -8.63 2.47 4.95
N VAL A 123 -7.48 2.64 4.31
CA VAL A 123 -6.18 2.25 4.86
C VAL A 123 -5.84 3.06 6.11
N LEU A 124 -6.01 4.36 6.07
CA LEU A 124 -5.72 5.25 7.22
C LEU A 124 -6.68 5.01 8.39
N GLY A 125 -7.94 4.67 8.12
CA GLY A 125 -8.87 4.26 9.16
C GLY A 125 -8.39 3.06 9.96
N ARG A 126 -7.73 2.11 9.31
CA ARG A 126 -7.12 0.95 9.99
C ARG A 126 -5.93 1.34 10.85
N THR A 127 -5.05 2.20 10.36
CA THR A 127 -3.88 2.67 11.13
C THR A 127 -4.29 3.57 12.28
N ASP A 128 -5.33 4.38 12.11
CA ASP A 128 -5.91 5.21 13.18
C ASP A 128 -6.48 4.34 14.31
N ALA A 129 -7.21 3.28 13.96
CA ALA A 129 -7.75 2.33 14.94
C ALA A 129 -6.66 1.63 15.75
N GLN A 130 -5.46 1.52 15.21
CA GLN A 130 -4.27 0.97 15.88
C GLN A 130 -3.44 2.04 16.63
N GLY A 131 -3.83 3.32 16.53
CA GLY A 131 -3.07 4.42 17.11
C GLY A 131 -1.69 4.63 16.48
N MET A 132 -1.52 4.26 15.21
CA MET A 132 -0.21 4.24 14.54
C MET A 132 0.02 5.47 13.67
N THR A 133 1.21 6.03 13.76
CA THR A 133 1.73 7.02 12.81
C THR A 133 2.07 6.34 11.49
N VAL A 134 1.79 7.01 10.39
CA VAL A 134 2.08 6.54 9.03
C VAL A 134 3.13 7.44 8.38
N GLY A 135 4.20 6.84 7.88
CA GLY A 135 5.19 7.52 7.04
C GLY A 135 5.10 7.08 5.59
N LEU A 136 5.53 7.92 4.69
CA LEU A 136 5.65 7.62 3.26
C LEU A 136 6.72 8.46 2.60
N ASN A 137 7.10 8.06 1.40
CA ASN A 137 7.98 8.80 0.51
C ASN A 137 7.26 9.03 -0.81
N VAL A 138 7.30 10.25 -1.31
CA VAL A 138 6.76 10.64 -2.61
C VAL A 138 7.82 11.41 -3.40
N LEU A 139 7.87 11.22 -4.72
CA LEU A 139 8.81 11.93 -5.59
C LEU A 139 8.50 13.43 -5.65
N GLN A 140 9.54 14.25 -5.69
CA GLN A 140 9.39 15.69 -5.91
C GLN A 140 8.56 15.97 -7.16
N GLY A 141 7.58 16.88 -7.04
CA GLY A 141 6.70 17.28 -8.13
C GLY A 141 5.60 16.28 -8.48
N SER A 142 5.48 15.17 -7.76
CA SER A 142 4.40 14.22 -7.99
C SER A 142 3.04 14.79 -7.59
N ALA A 143 2.03 14.52 -8.41
CA ALA A 143 0.64 14.88 -8.12
C ALA A 143 0.10 14.15 -6.86
N ALA A 144 0.66 13.00 -6.51
CA ALA A 144 0.27 12.23 -5.34
C ALA A 144 0.47 13.00 -4.03
N ARG A 145 1.44 13.92 -3.97
CA ARG A 145 1.68 14.74 -2.77
C ARG A 145 0.43 15.47 -2.30
N ARG A 146 -0.35 16.04 -3.22
CA ARG A 146 -1.59 16.76 -2.89
C ARG A 146 -2.64 15.84 -2.30
N LEU A 147 -2.73 14.60 -2.79
CA LEU A 147 -3.59 13.59 -2.22
C LEU A 147 -3.22 13.31 -0.76
N TYR A 148 -1.96 13.11 -0.47
CA TYR A 148 -1.48 12.86 0.90
C TYR A 148 -1.70 14.06 1.81
N GLU A 149 -1.42 15.27 1.35
CA GLU A 149 -1.68 16.50 2.12
C GLU A 149 -3.15 16.65 2.50
N ARG A 150 -4.08 16.34 1.59
CA ARG A 150 -5.52 16.34 1.88
C ARG A 150 -5.94 15.32 2.94
N HIS A 151 -5.13 14.31 3.18
CA HIS A 151 -5.39 13.27 4.16
C HIS A 151 -4.56 13.42 5.45
N GLY A 152 -3.98 14.60 5.67
CA GLY A 152 -3.32 14.94 6.91
C GLY A 152 -1.82 14.64 6.97
N PHE A 153 -1.20 14.25 5.86
CA PHE A 153 0.25 14.11 5.79
C PHE A 153 0.94 15.47 5.71
N VAL A 154 2.04 15.60 6.43
CA VAL A 154 2.91 16.78 6.40
C VAL A 154 4.33 16.36 6.07
N VAL A 155 5.11 17.29 5.51
CA VAL A 155 6.52 17.02 5.17
C VAL A 155 7.35 16.89 6.45
N GLU A 156 8.08 15.80 6.58
CA GLU A 156 9.03 15.55 7.67
C GLU A 156 10.46 15.88 7.23
N ALA A 157 10.82 15.52 6.00
CA ALA A 157 12.13 15.78 5.41
C ALA A 157 12.02 15.75 3.88
N GLN A 158 12.99 16.32 3.19
CA GLN A 158 13.05 16.24 1.74
C GLN A 158 14.48 16.44 1.21
N ASP A 159 14.70 15.89 0.03
CA ASP A 159 15.91 16.11 -0.76
C ASP A 159 15.50 16.46 -2.22
N PRO A 160 16.43 16.62 -3.17
CA PRO A 160 16.07 16.98 -4.54
C PRO A 160 15.19 15.97 -5.29
N VAL A 161 15.10 14.73 -4.83
CA VAL A 161 14.35 13.64 -5.47
C VAL A 161 13.12 13.27 -4.69
N ASP A 162 13.23 13.17 -3.36
CA ASP A 162 12.23 12.58 -2.48
C ASP A 162 11.66 13.56 -1.47
N VAL A 163 10.37 13.42 -1.18
CA VAL A 163 9.67 14.11 -0.09
C VAL A 163 9.18 13.05 0.89
N PHE A 164 9.68 13.09 2.12
CA PHE A 164 9.27 12.20 3.20
C PHE A 164 8.14 12.87 3.97
N MET A 165 7.01 12.19 4.09
CA MET A 165 5.82 12.71 4.73
C MET A 165 5.39 11.82 5.89
N VAL A 166 4.73 12.42 6.87
CA VAL A 166 4.27 11.73 8.07
C VAL A 166 2.86 12.21 8.44
N ARG A 167 2.07 11.28 8.97
CA ARG A 167 0.73 11.54 9.48
C ARG A 167 0.57 10.86 10.84
N PRO A 168 0.31 11.61 11.93
CA PRO A 168 -0.06 11.02 13.21
C PRO A 168 -1.45 10.37 13.12
N PRO A 169 -1.81 9.47 14.06
CA PRO A 169 -3.15 8.89 14.08
C PRO A 169 -4.20 9.98 14.26
N GLY A 170 -5.34 9.79 13.57
CA GLY A 170 -6.49 10.71 13.62
C GLY A 170 -7.50 10.34 14.71
#